data_b1466ea910c02e8f943143a660449b46
#
_entry.id   b1466ea910c02e8f943143a660449b46
#
_cell.length_a   1.000
_cell.length_b   1.000
_cell.length_c   1.000
_cell.angle_alpha   90.00
_cell.angle_beta   90.00
_cell.angle_gamma   90.00
#
_symmetry.space_group_name_H-M   'P 1'
#
loop_
_entity.id
_entity.type
_entity.pdbx_description
1 polymer ?
#
loop_
_entity_poly.entity_id
_entity_poly.type
_entity_poly.pdbx_seq_one_letter_code
_entity_poly.pdbx_strand_id
1 'polypeptide(L)'
;RQEVLGQWPTGKDVDLQEAADYQKRLSPERVFSTKLLEAKKAGRTLIQPRAGVPVIEEHIKLMQYLEKEGEADLLPTTIDSYTRQNRYAEAEDGIQESIRLGRAMLNGFPAVNHGVAGCRRVIESVHTPLQVRHGTPDARLLTEIAYAGGFTSYEGGGISYNLPYCKNVPMETTIRSWQYVDRLTGLYEEMGISINREPYGPLTGTLVPPCISHAAAIIEALLAAEQGVRNITVGYGQCGNIVQDIAAIRTLEELTAEYLH
;
A
#
# COMPACT_ATOMS: atom_id res chain seq x y z
N ARG A 1 -3.20 17.71 9.23
CA ARG A 1 -1.98 16.88 9.32
C ARG A 1 -1.51 16.71 10.76
N GLN A 2 -1.39 17.78 11.57
CA GLN A 2 -0.96 17.69 12.98
C GLN A 2 -1.82 16.73 13.80
N GLU A 3 -3.13 16.76 13.63
CA GLU A 3 -4.06 15.83 14.29
C GLU A 3 -3.77 14.37 13.90
N VAL A 4 -3.50 14.12 12.63
CA VAL A 4 -3.16 12.77 12.14
C VAL A 4 -1.86 12.29 12.76
N LEU A 5 -0.82 13.10 12.73
CA LEU A 5 0.48 12.76 13.33
C LEU A 5 0.43 12.59 14.86
N GLY A 6 -0.54 13.23 15.50
CA GLY A 6 -0.77 13.11 16.95
C GLY A 6 -1.48 11.83 17.38
N GLN A 7 -1.98 11.01 16.48
CA GLN A 7 -2.74 9.79 16.81
C GLN A 7 -1.89 8.69 17.48
N TRP A 8 -0.58 8.67 17.20
CA TRP A 8 0.37 7.74 17.82
C TRP A 8 1.75 8.39 17.99
N PRO A 9 2.54 8.02 19.01
CA PRO A 9 3.82 8.68 19.32
C PRO A 9 4.81 8.74 18.15
N THR A 10 4.88 7.71 17.32
CA THR A 10 5.79 7.63 16.15
C THR A 10 5.45 8.62 15.03
N GLY A 11 4.24 9.18 15.02
CA GLY A 11 3.88 10.23 14.08
C GLY A 11 4.69 11.53 14.29
N LYS A 12 5.26 11.74 15.49
CA LYS A 12 6.13 12.90 15.77
C LYS A 12 7.45 12.87 15.01
N ASP A 13 7.86 11.68 14.55
CA ASP A 13 9.11 11.49 13.82
C ASP A 13 8.96 11.79 12.33
N VAL A 14 7.74 12.12 11.88
CA VAL A 14 7.47 12.42 10.47
C VAL A 14 7.74 13.89 10.18
N ASP A 15 8.87 14.16 9.56
CA ASP A 15 9.20 15.43 8.92
C ASP A 15 9.07 15.31 7.40
N LEU A 16 8.26 16.17 6.77
CA LEU A 16 7.96 16.07 5.35
C LEU A 16 9.17 16.35 4.47
N GLN A 17 9.97 17.36 4.84
CA GLN A 17 11.14 17.74 4.03
C GLN A 17 12.24 16.67 4.14
N GLU A 18 12.49 16.19 5.34
CA GLU A 18 13.45 15.10 5.59
C GLU A 18 13.01 13.81 4.88
N ALA A 19 11.72 13.48 4.92
CA ALA A 19 11.14 12.36 4.21
C ALA A 19 11.32 12.47 2.69
N ALA A 20 11.07 13.67 2.14
CA ALA A 20 11.29 13.94 0.72
C ALA A 20 12.76 13.80 0.32
N ASP A 21 13.66 14.32 1.14
CA ASP A 21 15.11 14.23 0.89
C ASP A 21 15.60 12.77 1.01
N TYR A 22 15.03 11.98 1.91
CA TYR A 22 15.29 10.54 1.99
C TYR A 22 14.82 9.81 0.73
N GLN A 23 13.57 10.03 0.30
CA GLN A 23 13.00 9.41 -0.89
C GLN A 23 13.81 9.73 -2.17
N LYS A 24 14.29 10.97 -2.33
CA LYS A 24 15.13 11.38 -3.46
C LYS A 24 16.50 10.69 -3.52
N ARG A 25 16.98 10.17 -2.40
CA ARG A 25 18.24 9.40 -2.33
C ARG A 25 18.08 7.92 -2.63
N LEU A 26 16.84 7.42 -2.74
CA LEU A 26 16.61 6.04 -3.13
C LEU A 26 17.12 5.80 -4.55
N SER A 27 17.78 4.67 -4.75
CA SER A 27 18.20 4.27 -6.10
C SER A 27 16.98 3.94 -6.96
N PRO A 28 17.04 4.16 -8.29
CA PRO A 28 15.90 3.95 -9.20
C PRO A 28 15.28 2.54 -9.11
N GLU A 29 16.08 1.52 -8.83
CA GLU A 29 15.64 0.15 -8.66
C GLU A 29 14.72 -0.07 -7.45
N ARG A 30 14.77 0.83 -6.44
CA ARG A 30 13.90 0.84 -5.26
C ARG A 30 12.61 1.63 -5.47
N VAL A 31 12.45 2.25 -6.63
CA VAL A 31 11.24 3.01 -6.96
C VAL A 31 10.24 2.10 -7.68
N PHE A 32 9.11 1.87 -7.06
CA PHE A 32 8.10 0.90 -7.52
C PHE A 32 7.58 1.22 -8.94
N SER A 33 7.26 2.48 -9.22
CA SER A 33 6.78 2.93 -10.53
C SER A 33 7.84 2.73 -11.64
N THR A 34 9.12 2.90 -11.34
CA THR A 34 10.22 2.63 -12.30
C THR A 34 10.19 1.16 -12.70
N LYS A 35 10.11 0.25 -11.74
CA LYS A 35 10.03 -1.20 -12.00
C LYS A 35 8.82 -1.59 -12.85
N LEU A 36 7.66 -1.00 -12.56
CA LEU A 36 6.45 -1.24 -13.35
C LEU A 36 6.61 -0.77 -14.80
N LEU A 37 7.16 0.43 -15.01
CA LEU A 37 7.39 0.98 -16.35
C LEU A 37 8.40 0.16 -17.16
N GLU A 38 9.47 -0.31 -16.54
CA GLU A 38 10.45 -1.20 -17.17
C GLU A 38 9.81 -2.53 -17.58
N ALA A 39 9.02 -3.14 -16.70
CA ALA A 39 8.31 -4.37 -17.00
C ALA A 39 7.30 -4.20 -18.13
N LYS A 40 6.54 -3.09 -18.14
CA LYS A 40 5.61 -2.76 -19.23
C LYS A 40 6.33 -2.62 -20.56
N LYS A 41 7.46 -1.90 -20.62
CA LYS A 41 8.28 -1.77 -21.83
C LYS A 41 8.83 -3.11 -22.32
N ALA A 42 9.18 -3.99 -21.40
CA ALA A 42 9.70 -5.33 -21.71
C ALA A 42 8.60 -6.38 -22.01
N GLY A 43 7.31 -6.02 -21.89
CA GLY A 43 6.19 -6.94 -22.02
C GLY A 43 6.19 -8.06 -20.96
N ARG A 44 6.71 -7.76 -19.76
CA ARG A 44 6.92 -8.75 -18.69
C ARG A 44 5.90 -8.60 -17.58
N THR A 45 5.37 -9.72 -17.11
CA THR A 45 4.54 -9.77 -15.90
C THR A 45 5.42 -9.87 -14.66
N LEU A 46 5.11 -9.11 -13.63
CA LEU A 46 5.81 -9.11 -12.35
C LEU A 46 5.06 -9.95 -11.32
N ILE A 47 5.81 -10.58 -10.42
CA ILE A 47 5.28 -11.39 -9.32
C ILE A 47 5.51 -10.66 -8.00
N GLN A 48 4.43 -10.48 -7.23
CA GLN A 48 4.47 -9.95 -5.88
C GLN A 48 3.70 -10.88 -4.94
N PRO A 49 4.36 -11.56 -4.00
CA PRO A 49 3.68 -12.34 -2.96
C PRO A 49 2.95 -11.43 -1.96
N ARG A 50 2.18 -12.02 -1.05
CA ARG A 50 1.65 -11.32 0.13
C ARG A 50 2.29 -11.87 1.38
N ALA A 51 2.96 -11.00 2.13
CA ALA A 51 3.67 -11.39 3.35
C ALA A 51 3.84 -10.19 4.30
N GLY A 52 3.90 -10.49 5.60
CA GLY A 52 4.19 -9.54 6.66
C GLY A 52 4.18 -10.24 8.01
N VAL A 53 5.10 -9.87 8.88
CA VAL A 53 5.23 -10.40 10.25
C VAL A 53 5.51 -9.26 11.23
N PRO A 54 5.13 -9.41 12.52
CA PRO A 54 5.13 -8.29 13.46
C PRO A 54 6.51 -7.83 13.93
N VAL A 55 7.47 -8.74 14.05
CA VAL A 55 8.80 -8.42 14.58
C VAL A 55 9.69 -7.96 13.44
N ILE A 56 10.31 -6.79 13.59
CA ILE A 56 11.05 -6.13 12.51
C ILE A 56 12.20 -6.97 11.96
N GLU A 57 12.97 -7.65 12.81
CA GLU A 57 14.07 -8.52 12.42
C GLU A 57 13.58 -9.71 11.59
N GLU A 58 12.44 -10.29 11.97
CA GLU A 58 11.83 -11.39 11.23
C GLU A 58 11.20 -10.92 9.93
N HIS A 59 10.66 -9.69 9.91
CA HIS A 59 10.15 -9.09 8.68
C HIS A 59 11.28 -8.80 7.67
N ILE A 60 12.40 -8.29 8.13
CA ILE A 60 13.61 -8.10 7.31
C ILE A 60 14.07 -9.43 6.72
N LYS A 61 14.20 -10.48 7.53
CA LYS A 61 14.57 -11.82 7.05
C LYS A 61 13.60 -12.34 6.00
N LEU A 62 12.29 -12.13 6.22
CA LEU A 62 11.26 -12.55 5.29
C LEU A 62 11.39 -11.80 3.95
N MET A 63 11.61 -10.50 3.97
CA MET A 63 11.79 -9.71 2.75
C MET A 63 13.07 -10.13 2.00
N GLN A 64 14.16 -10.34 2.69
CA GLN A 64 15.41 -10.83 2.10
C GLN A 64 15.26 -12.25 1.51
N TYR A 65 14.49 -13.12 2.16
CA TYR A 65 14.19 -14.46 1.63
C TYR A 65 13.36 -14.38 0.35
N LEU A 66 12.31 -13.56 0.33
CA LEU A 66 11.48 -13.36 -0.86
C LEU A 66 12.26 -12.74 -2.03
N GLU A 67 13.20 -11.85 -1.73
CA GLU A 67 14.07 -11.26 -2.75
C GLU A 67 15.05 -12.29 -3.34
N LYS A 68 15.75 -13.04 -2.49
CA LYS A 68 16.88 -13.88 -2.90
C LYS A 68 16.47 -15.28 -3.33
N GLU A 69 15.64 -15.93 -2.52
CA GLU A 69 15.23 -17.33 -2.74
C GLU A 69 13.88 -17.42 -3.46
N GLY A 70 13.00 -16.46 -3.19
CA GLY A 70 11.68 -16.39 -3.84
C GLY A 70 11.71 -15.70 -5.20
N GLU A 71 12.82 -15.04 -5.57
CA GLU A 71 12.97 -14.29 -6.82
C GLU A 71 11.78 -13.36 -7.10
N ALA A 72 11.20 -12.79 -6.04
CA ALA A 72 10.06 -11.90 -6.16
C ALA A 72 10.46 -10.61 -6.87
N ASP A 73 9.70 -10.22 -7.88
CA ASP A 73 9.94 -8.99 -8.65
C ASP A 73 9.63 -7.73 -7.86
N LEU A 74 8.66 -7.83 -6.95
CA LEU A 74 8.20 -6.78 -6.05
C LEU A 74 7.98 -7.37 -4.66
N LEU A 75 8.30 -6.61 -3.61
CA LEU A 75 8.15 -7.07 -2.23
C LEU A 75 6.92 -6.47 -1.57
N PRO A 76 6.20 -7.26 -0.76
CA PRO A 76 5.06 -6.80 0.00
C PRO A 76 5.46 -6.32 1.38
N THR A 77 4.69 -5.43 1.97
CA THR A 77 4.59 -5.25 3.42
C THR A 77 3.12 -5.27 3.78
N THR A 78 2.61 -6.46 4.07
CA THR A 78 1.22 -6.62 4.50
C THR A 78 1.04 -6.09 5.91
N ILE A 79 0.14 -5.14 6.09
CA ILE A 79 -0.15 -4.50 7.37
C ILE A 79 -1.05 -5.38 8.22
N ASP A 80 -0.76 -5.46 9.52
CA ASP A 80 -1.53 -6.25 10.47
C ASP A 80 -2.95 -5.71 10.70
N SER A 81 -3.82 -6.56 11.26
CA SER A 81 -5.24 -6.24 11.43
C SER A 81 -5.52 -5.14 12.45
N TYR A 82 -4.68 -4.96 13.47
CA TYR A 82 -4.89 -3.90 14.46
C TYR A 82 -4.47 -2.54 13.90
N THR A 83 -3.32 -2.45 13.24
CA THR A 83 -2.89 -1.22 12.54
C THR A 83 -3.94 -0.78 11.52
N ARG A 84 -4.54 -1.72 10.77
CA ARG A 84 -5.63 -1.40 9.81
C ARG A 84 -6.92 -0.88 10.45
N GLN A 85 -7.10 -1.09 11.73
CA GLN A 85 -8.23 -0.59 12.52
C GLN A 85 -7.84 0.60 13.41
N ASN A 86 -6.64 1.16 13.24
CA ASN A 86 -6.07 2.23 14.07
C ASN A 86 -5.99 1.87 15.57
N ARG A 87 -5.84 0.58 15.87
CA ARG A 87 -5.72 -0.01 17.20
C ARG A 87 -4.22 -0.25 17.51
N TYR A 88 -3.49 0.84 17.62
CA TYR A 88 -2.02 0.79 17.73
C TYR A 88 -1.53 0.25 19.06
N ALA A 89 -2.28 0.43 20.16
CA ALA A 89 -1.96 -0.15 21.45
C ALA A 89 -1.98 -1.68 21.42
N GLU A 90 -3.01 -2.26 20.81
CA GLU A 90 -3.12 -3.71 20.66
C GLU A 90 -2.11 -4.29 19.65
N ALA A 91 -1.72 -3.47 18.66
CA ALA A 91 -0.61 -3.84 17.78
C ALA A 91 0.71 -3.90 18.55
N GLU A 92 0.96 -2.96 19.47
CA GLU A 92 2.13 -2.95 20.35
C GLU A 92 2.16 -4.18 21.25
N ASP A 93 1.05 -4.49 21.91
CA ASP A 93 0.92 -5.70 22.72
C ASP A 93 1.22 -6.96 21.90
N GLY A 94 0.73 -7.01 20.66
CA GLY A 94 0.97 -8.11 19.73
C GLY A 94 2.44 -8.25 19.29
N ILE A 95 3.17 -7.14 19.16
CA ILE A 95 4.63 -7.14 18.91
C ILE A 95 5.34 -7.77 20.12
N GLN A 96 5.06 -7.26 21.32
CA GLN A 96 5.71 -7.73 22.55
C GLN A 96 5.43 -9.22 22.81
N GLU A 97 4.19 -9.64 22.58
CA GLU A 97 3.80 -11.05 22.70
C GLU A 97 4.51 -11.92 21.66
N SER A 98 4.69 -11.42 20.44
CA SER A 98 5.42 -12.12 19.37
C SER A 98 6.89 -12.35 19.75
N ILE A 99 7.53 -11.32 20.32
CA ILE A 99 8.91 -11.40 20.82
C ILE A 99 9.00 -12.41 21.97
N ARG A 100 8.10 -12.32 22.95
CA ARG A 100 8.07 -13.20 24.13
C ARG A 100 7.90 -14.67 23.76
N LEU A 101 7.06 -14.97 22.76
CA LEU A 101 6.73 -16.35 22.36
C LEU A 101 7.62 -16.90 21.24
N GLY A 102 8.46 -16.06 20.63
CA GLY A 102 9.27 -16.46 19.46
C GLY A 102 8.46 -16.88 18.24
N ARG A 103 7.23 -16.36 18.09
CA ARG A 103 6.36 -16.62 16.94
C ARG A 103 5.45 -15.42 16.65
N ALA A 104 5.04 -15.26 15.41
CA ALA A 104 4.13 -14.17 15.01
C ALA A 104 2.75 -14.30 15.68
N MET A 105 2.35 -13.26 16.42
CA MET A 105 1.02 -13.14 17.02
C MET A 105 0.12 -12.16 16.27
N LEU A 106 0.68 -11.39 15.33
CA LEU A 106 -0.06 -10.55 14.37
C LEU A 106 0.06 -11.13 12.96
N ASN A 107 -0.92 -10.82 12.14
CA ASN A 107 -1.00 -11.29 10.75
C ASN A 107 -0.37 -10.32 9.73
N GLY A 108 0.58 -9.49 10.15
CA GLY A 108 1.23 -8.51 9.31
C GLY A 108 2.25 -7.67 10.07
N PHE A 109 2.75 -6.64 9.40
CA PHE A 109 3.75 -5.70 9.90
C PHE A 109 3.06 -4.44 10.47
N PRO A 110 3.20 -4.14 11.77
CA PRO A 110 2.61 -2.97 12.41
C PRO A 110 3.46 -1.72 12.16
N ALA A 111 3.45 -1.23 10.93
CA ALA A 111 4.32 -0.15 10.46
C ALA A 111 4.21 1.13 11.29
N VAL A 112 3.01 1.45 11.81
CA VAL A 112 2.80 2.63 12.65
C VAL A 112 3.58 2.49 13.97
N ASN A 113 3.57 1.32 14.58
CA ASN A 113 4.30 1.07 15.84
C ASN A 113 5.82 1.11 15.64
N HIS A 114 6.30 0.53 14.55
CA HIS A 114 7.73 0.57 14.22
C HIS A 114 8.22 1.96 13.77
N GLY A 115 7.30 2.82 13.33
CA GLY A 115 7.59 4.21 12.95
C GLY A 115 8.49 4.34 11.72
N VAL A 116 8.91 5.57 11.45
CA VAL A 116 9.75 5.92 10.30
C VAL A 116 11.08 5.14 10.31
N ALA A 117 11.76 5.08 11.46
CA ALA A 117 13.04 4.38 11.58
C ALA A 117 12.92 2.88 11.30
N GLY A 118 11.87 2.22 11.82
CA GLY A 118 11.61 0.82 11.57
C GLY A 118 11.32 0.53 10.10
N CYS A 119 10.50 1.37 9.45
CA CYS A 119 10.22 1.27 8.02
C CYS A 119 11.50 1.41 7.19
N ARG A 120 12.38 2.37 7.49
CA ARG A 120 13.67 2.56 6.79
C ARG A 120 14.57 1.35 6.91
N ARG A 121 14.66 0.75 8.09
CA ARG A 121 15.44 -0.50 8.28
C ARG A 121 14.97 -1.60 7.34
N VAL A 122 13.66 -1.74 7.12
CA VAL A 122 13.12 -2.70 6.16
C VAL A 122 13.50 -2.33 4.73
N ILE A 123 13.27 -1.07 4.32
CA ILE A 123 13.61 -0.56 2.98
C ILE A 123 15.11 -0.76 2.67
N GLU A 124 15.99 -0.43 3.62
CA GLU A 124 17.45 -0.50 3.44
C GLU A 124 17.98 -1.93 3.41
N SER A 125 17.24 -2.90 3.92
CA SER A 125 17.63 -4.30 4.00
C SER A 125 17.55 -5.08 2.68
N VAL A 126 16.88 -4.52 1.66
CA VAL A 126 16.62 -5.14 0.35
C VAL A 126 16.84 -4.13 -0.79
N HIS A 127 16.96 -4.61 -2.01
CA HIS A 127 17.10 -3.78 -3.22
C HIS A 127 15.80 -3.70 -4.03
N THR A 128 14.98 -4.75 -3.96
CA THR A 128 13.68 -4.83 -4.64
C THR A 128 12.68 -3.85 -4.03
N PRO A 129 11.91 -3.10 -4.85
CA PRO A 129 10.96 -2.12 -4.33
C PRO A 129 9.85 -2.77 -3.49
N LEU A 130 9.50 -2.09 -2.39
CA LEU A 130 8.46 -2.53 -1.47
C LEU A 130 7.17 -1.73 -1.65
N GLN A 131 6.05 -2.42 -1.41
CA GLN A 131 4.73 -1.81 -1.37
C GLN A 131 4.06 -2.08 -0.01
N VAL A 132 3.47 -1.04 0.56
CA VAL A 132 2.50 -1.23 1.65
C VAL A 132 1.24 -1.85 1.08
N ARG A 133 0.91 -3.05 1.55
CA ARG A 133 -0.25 -3.80 1.07
C ARG A 133 -1.27 -3.97 2.18
N HIS A 134 -2.23 -3.15 2.17
CA HIS A 134 -3.55 -3.40 2.74
C HIS A 134 -4.44 -2.16 2.78
N GLY A 135 -5.68 -2.33 2.42
CA GLY A 135 -6.69 -1.32 2.66
C GLY A 135 -7.13 -1.24 4.13
N THR A 136 -7.48 -0.04 4.51
CA THR A 136 -8.03 0.32 5.81
C THR A 136 -9.05 1.43 5.59
N PRO A 137 -10.07 1.59 6.46
CA PRO A 137 -11.00 2.71 6.36
C PRO A 137 -10.32 4.08 6.59
N ASP A 138 -9.23 4.09 7.34
CA ASP A 138 -8.44 5.31 7.60
C ASP A 138 -6.94 4.98 7.57
N ALA A 139 -6.30 5.32 6.46
CA ALA A 139 -4.88 5.07 6.21
C ALA A 139 -3.97 6.27 6.48
N ARG A 140 -4.50 7.38 7.01
CA ARG A 140 -3.80 8.66 7.03
C ARG A 140 -2.45 8.60 7.77
N LEU A 141 -2.45 8.16 9.04
CA LEU A 141 -1.19 8.05 9.81
C LEU A 141 -0.25 6.99 9.25
N LEU A 142 -0.80 5.84 8.85
CA LEU A 142 -0.01 4.77 8.24
C LEU A 142 0.72 5.26 6.99
N THR A 143 0.06 6.05 6.14
CA THR A 143 0.65 6.59 4.92
C THR A 143 1.74 7.61 5.21
N GLU A 144 1.52 8.51 6.18
CA GLU A 144 2.54 9.48 6.63
C GLU A 144 3.84 8.77 7.04
N ILE A 145 3.72 7.74 7.88
CA ILE A 145 4.87 6.96 8.37
C ILE A 145 5.51 6.14 7.25
N ALA A 146 4.69 5.48 6.42
CA ALA A 146 5.21 4.65 5.34
C ALA A 146 6.00 5.46 4.30
N TYR A 147 5.47 6.61 3.86
CA TYR A 147 6.18 7.45 2.90
C TYR A 147 7.44 8.06 3.49
N ALA A 148 7.40 8.54 4.74
CA ALA A 148 8.59 9.00 5.45
C ALA A 148 9.60 7.86 5.68
N GLY A 149 9.12 6.62 5.79
CA GLY A 149 9.91 5.41 5.89
C GLY A 149 10.49 4.88 4.58
N GLY A 150 10.17 5.51 3.42
CA GLY A 150 10.76 5.16 2.13
C GLY A 150 9.94 4.20 1.26
N PHE A 151 8.71 3.88 1.63
CA PHE A 151 7.84 3.11 0.75
C PHE A 151 7.43 3.97 -0.46
N THR A 152 7.62 3.42 -1.66
CA THR A 152 7.33 4.09 -2.94
C THR A 152 6.05 3.57 -3.61
N SER A 153 5.27 2.76 -2.90
CA SER A 153 3.98 2.26 -3.36
C SER A 153 3.03 1.95 -2.19
N TYR A 154 1.74 2.22 -2.41
CA TYR A 154 0.69 1.98 -1.42
C TYR A 154 -0.58 1.44 -2.06
N GLU A 155 -1.01 0.24 -1.62
CA GLU A 155 -2.27 -0.40 -2.01
C GLU A 155 -3.41 0.02 -1.10
N GLY A 156 -4.59 0.18 -1.68
CA GLY A 156 -5.86 0.36 -0.98
C GLY A 156 -6.69 1.51 -1.53
N GLY A 157 -7.93 1.57 -1.09
CA GLY A 157 -8.88 2.59 -1.53
C GLY A 157 -10.07 2.73 -0.59
N GLY A 158 -10.73 3.89 -0.61
CA GLY A 158 -11.83 4.22 0.28
C GLY A 158 -13.14 3.51 -0.05
N ILE A 159 -13.35 3.12 -1.31
CA ILE A 159 -14.55 2.46 -1.78
C ILE A 159 -14.34 0.95 -1.79
N SER A 160 -13.29 0.50 -2.44
CA SER A 160 -12.99 -0.92 -2.67
C SER A 160 -12.77 -1.72 -1.39
N TYR A 161 -12.30 -1.08 -0.32
CA TYR A 161 -12.17 -1.70 1.00
C TYR A 161 -13.36 -1.44 1.93
N ASN A 162 -14.09 -0.33 1.75
CA ASN A 162 -15.28 -0.08 2.56
C ASN A 162 -16.37 -1.11 2.28
N LEU A 163 -16.68 -1.34 1.01
CA LEU A 163 -17.78 -2.22 0.59
C LEU A 163 -17.72 -3.62 1.21
N PRO A 164 -16.60 -4.37 1.16
CA PRO A 164 -16.57 -5.71 1.72
C PRO A 164 -16.26 -5.77 3.23
N TYR A 165 -15.55 -4.78 3.80
CA TYR A 165 -14.94 -4.94 5.13
C TYR A 165 -15.33 -3.91 6.18
N CYS A 166 -15.85 -2.74 5.79
CA CYS A 166 -16.04 -1.62 6.72
C CYS A 166 -17.51 -1.25 6.91
N LYS A 167 -18.37 -2.25 7.13
CA LYS A 167 -19.84 -2.09 7.20
C LYS A 167 -20.34 -1.03 8.21
N ASN A 168 -19.54 -0.75 9.25
CA ASN A 168 -19.89 0.21 10.30
C ASN A 168 -19.23 1.58 10.11
N VAL A 169 -18.48 1.79 9.03
CA VAL A 169 -17.84 3.07 8.71
C VAL A 169 -18.54 3.66 7.49
N PRO A 170 -19.13 4.87 7.59
CA PRO A 170 -19.73 5.54 6.45
C PRO A 170 -18.74 5.67 5.29
N MET A 171 -19.18 5.38 4.06
CA MET A 171 -18.32 5.45 2.87
C MET A 171 -17.74 6.84 2.65
N GLU A 172 -18.52 7.89 2.93
CA GLU A 172 -18.03 9.28 2.89
C GLU A 172 -16.80 9.49 3.79
N THR A 173 -16.80 8.89 4.98
CA THR A 173 -15.67 8.99 5.92
C THR A 173 -14.43 8.30 5.35
N THR A 174 -14.57 7.12 4.76
CA THR A 174 -13.45 6.41 4.14
C THR A 174 -12.93 7.14 2.91
N ILE A 175 -13.81 7.66 2.04
CA ILE A 175 -13.41 8.45 0.87
C ILE A 175 -12.62 9.69 1.31
N ARG A 176 -13.07 10.43 2.33
CA ARG A 176 -12.35 11.61 2.85
C ARG A 176 -10.99 11.25 3.44
N SER A 177 -10.89 10.13 4.15
CA SER A 177 -9.61 9.66 4.69
C SER A 177 -8.63 9.28 3.57
N TRP A 178 -9.13 8.65 2.51
CA TRP A 178 -8.30 8.32 1.34
C TRP A 178 -7.98 9.52 0.45
N GLN A 179 -8.85 10.52 0.38
CA GLN A 179 -8.53 11.81 -0.26
C GLN A 179 -7.30 12.47 0.39
N TYR A 180 -7.16 12.36 1.72
CA TYR A 180 -5.94 12.80 2.40
C TYR A 180 -4.70 12.02 1.94
N VAL A 181 -4.80 10.68 1.83
CA VAL A 181 -3.73 9.81 1.34
C VAL A 181 -3.31 10.20 -0.08
N ASP A 182 -4.27 10.38 -0.96
CA ASP A 182 -4.04 10.75 -2.35
C ASP A 182 -3.44 12.17 -2.45
N ARG A 183 -3.92 13.12 -1.65
CA ARG A 183 -3.32 14.48 -1.60
C ARG A 183 -1.90 14.46 -1.06
N LEU A 184 -1.61 13.63 -0.06
CA LEU A 184 -0.24 13.44 0.44
C LEU A 184 0.65 12.85 -0.67
N THR A 185 0.15 11.87 -1.41
CA THR A 185 0.86 11.29 -2.57
C THR A 185 1.12 12.36 -3.63
N GLY A 186 0.11 13.16 -4.00
CA GLY A 186 0.25 14.29 -4.92
C GLY A 186 1.28 15.32 -4.46
N LEU A 187 1.37 15.56 -3.15
CA LEU A 187 2.39 16.45 -2.60
C LEU A 187 3.82 15.90 -2.80
N TYR A 188 4.04 14.60 -2.63
CA TYR A 188 5.31 13.97 -2.96
C TYR A 188 5.62 14.07 -4.47
N GLU A 189 4.62 13.89 -5.34
CA GLU A 189 4.78 14.09 -6.79
C GLU A 189 5.16 15.54 -7.14
N GLU A 190 4.57 16.54 -6.48
CA GLU A 190 4.95 17.95 -6.61
C GLU A 190 6.41 18.21 -6.19
N MET A 191 6.92 17.45 -5.24
CA MET A 191 8.31 17.48 -4.79
C MET A 191 9.26 16.65 -5.69
N GLY A 192 8.76 16.06 -6.78
CA GLY A 192 9.52 15.25 -7.73
C GLY A 192 9.80 13.82 -7.28
N ILE A 193 8.96 13.29 -6.39
CA ILE A 193 9.07 11.93 -5.86
C ILE A 193 7.90 11.09 -6.39
N SER A 194 8.22 10.02 -7.11
CA SER A 194 7.22 9.12 -7.69
C SER A 194 6.77 8.07 -6.68
N ILE A 195 5.48 8.11 -6.35
CA ILE A 195 4.85 7.11 -5.50
C ILE A 195 3.69 6.47 -6.26
N ASN A 196 3.70 5.15 -6.36
CA ASN A 196 2.61 4.40 -6.99
C ASN A 196 1.43 4.26 -6.03
N ARG A 197 0.24 4.66 -6.46
CA ARG A 197 -1.01 4.34 -5.78
C ARG A 197 -1.68 3.17 -6.48
N GLU A 198 -2.16 2.24 -5.68
CA GLU A 198 -2.88 1.07 -6.19
C GLU A 198 -4.27 0.99 -5.53
N PRO A 199 -5.28 1.68 -6.10
CA PRO A 199 -6.67 1.49 -5.69
C PRO A 199 -7.11 0.07 -6.09
N TYR A 200 -6.94 -0.85 -5.19
CA TYR A 200 -7.27 -2.25 -5.36
C TYR A 200 -8.08 -2.76 -4.18
N GLY A 201 -9.11 -3.51 -4.47
CA GLY A 201 -9.86 -4.24 -3.48
C GLY A 201 -10.31 -5.59 -4.03
N PRO A 202 -10.42 -6.62 -3.19
CA PRO A 202 -10.78 -7.97 -3.63
C PRO A 202 -12.30 -8.11 -3.85
N LEU A 203 -12.96 -7.10 -4.43
CA LEU A 203 -14.41 -7.07 -4.60
C LEU A 203 -14.93 -8.29 -5.34
N THR A 204 -14.30 -8.61 -6.48
CA THR A 204 -14.71 -9.78 -7.27
C THR A 204 -14.48 -11.09 -6.53
N GLY A 205 -13.38 -11.21 -5.79
CA GLY A 205 -13.11 -12.36 -4.93
C GLY A 205 -14.10 -12.51 -3.77
N THR A 206 -14.90 -11.46 -3.47
CA THR A 206 -16.01 -11.47 -2.50
C THR A 206 -17.38 -11.53 -3.17
N LEU A 207 -17.44 -12.06 -4.38
CA LEU A 207 -18.65 -12.27 -5.19
C LEU A 207 -19.35 -10.98 -5.65
N VAL A 208 -18.63 -9.88 -5.70
CA VAL A 208 -19.09 -8.63 -6.34
C VAL A 208 -18.93 -8.75 -7.86
N PRO A 209 -19.93 -8.39 -8.67
CA PRO A 209 -19.82 -8.46 -10.12
C PRO A 209 -18.64 -7.64 -10.66
N PRO A 210 -17.92 -8.11 -11.70
CA PRO A 210 -16.76 -7.42 -12.28
C PRO A 210 -17.03 -5.96 -12.65
N CYS A 211 -18.22 -5.64 -13.18
CA CYS A 211 -18.58 -4.27 -13.52
C CYS A 211 -18.56 -3.31 -12.30
N ILE A 212 -19.01 -3.76 -11.14
CA ILE A 212 -18.98 -2.96 -9.90
C ILE A 212 -17.52 -2.83 -9.42
N SER A 213 -16.74 -3.92 -9.49
CA SER A 213 -15.31 -3.90 -9.14
C SER A 213 -14.53 -2.91 -10.01
N HIS A 214 -14.78 -2.92 -11.33
CA HIS A 214 -14.16 -1.98 -12.27
C HIS A 214 -14.59 -0.53 -11.98
N ALA A 215 -15.88 -0.29 -11.81
CA ALA A 215 -16.39 1.05 -11.48
C ALA A 215 -15.74 1.60 -10.22
N ALA A 216 -15.63 0.80 -9.14
CA ALA A 216 -14.96 1.21 -7.92
C ALA A 216 -13.49 1.55 -8.15
N ALA A 217 -12.73 0.69 -8.85
CA ALA A 217 -11.31 0.92 -9.13
C ALA A 217 -11.06 2.16 -10.00
N ILE A 218 -11.89 2.38 -11.03
CA ILE A 218 -11.78 3.55 -11.92
C ILE A 218 -12.14 4.83 -11.17
N ILE A 219 -13.22 4.83 -10.37
CA ILE A 219 -13.59 6.01 -9.57
C ILE A 219 -12.48 6.36 -8.58
N GLU A 220 -11.89 5.37 -7.91
CA GLU A 220 -10.77 5.61 -6.99
C GLU A 220 -9.53 6.13 -7.71
N ALA A 221 -9.25 5.64 -8.92
CA ALA A 221 -8.15 6.16 -9.75
C ALA A 221 -8.38 7.62 -10.16
N LEU A 222 -9.61 7.99 -10.53
CA LEU A 222 -9.99 9.37 -10.83
C LEU A 222 -9.85 10.28 -9.60
N LEU A 223 -10.35 9.84 -8.44
CA LEU A 223 -10.23 10.59 -7.19
C LEU A 223 -8.77 10.81 -6.81
N ALA A 224 -7.91 9.80 -7.01
CA ALA A 224 -6.47 9.92 -6.77
C ALA A 224 -5.81 10.89 -7.77
N ALA A 225 -6.14 10.81 -9.06
CA ALA A 225 -5.62 11.70 -10.09
C ALA A 225 -5.99 13.17 -9.83
N GLU A 226 -7.23 13.44 -9.37
CA GLU A 226 -7.66 14.78 -8.96
C GLU A 226 -6.82 15.37 -7.81
N GLN A 227 -6.24 14.54 -6.97
CA GLN A 227 -5.34 14.96 -5.88
C GLN A 227 -3.88 15.11 -6.31
N GLY A 228 -3.57 14.91 -7.59
CA GLY A 228 -2.23 15.09 -8.16
C GLY A 228 -1.39 13.81 -8.20
N VAL A 229 -1.98 12.65 -7.96
CA VAL A 229 -1.30 11.35 -8.12
C VAL A 229 -1.05 11.08 -9.60
N ARG A 230 0.19 10.75 -9.96
CA ARG A 230 0.61 10.54 -11.36
C ARG A 230 0.90 9.08 -11.71
N ASN A 231 1.15 8.27 -10.71
CA ASN A 231 1.48 6.85 -10.87
C ASN A 231 0.38 6.02 -10.22
N ILE A 232 -0.50 5.45 -11.05
CA ILE A 232 -1.68 4.70 -10.59
C ILE A 232 -1.68 3.32 -11.23
N THR A 233 -1.86 2.30 -10.41
CA THR A 233 -2.09 0.92 -10.84
C THR A 233 -3.49 0.53 -10.40
N VAL A 234 -4.30 0.00 -11.30
CA VAL A 234 -5.62 -0.55 -10.97
C VAL A 234 -5.56 -2.07 -10.93
N GLY A 235 -6.29 -2.69 -10.02
CA GLY A 235 -6.26 -4.12 -9.80
C GLY A 235 -7.62 -4.79 -9.90
N TYR A 236 -7.62 -6.04 -10.32
CA TYR A 236 -8.79 -6.90 -10.42
C TYR A 236 -8.57 -8.18 -9.61
N GLY A 237 -9.50 -8.50 -8.72
CA GLY A 237 -9.51 -9.76 -7.97
C GLY A 237 -10.02 -10.90 -8.85
N GLN A 238 -9.13 -11.78 -9.31
CA GLN A 238 -9.51 -12.92 -10.13
C GLN A 238 -10.50 -13.85 -9.40
N CYS A 239 -11.51 -14.32 -10.12
CA CYS A 239 -12.52 -15.24 -9.58
C CYS A 239 -12.27 -16.72 -9.92
N GLY A 240 -11.22 -17.00 -10.72
CA GLY A 240 -10.86 -18.36 -11.15
C GLY A 240 -11.56 -18.84 -12.41
N ASN A 241 -12.30 -17.97 -13.11
CA ASN A 241 -12.82 -18.23 -14.44
C ASN A 241 -11.96 -17.52 -15.48
N ILE A 242 -11.14 -18.28 -16.22
CA ILE A 242 -10.12 -17.71 -17.11
C ILE A 242 -10.70 -16.78 -18.19
N VAL A 243 -11.86 -17.09 -18.73
CA VAL A 243 -12.52 -16.26 -19.77
C VAL A 243 -12.96 -14.93 -19.18
N GLN A 244 -13.62 -14.97 -18.01
CA GLN A 244 -14.04 -13.79 -17.29
C GLN A 244 -12.84 -12.96 -16.82
N ASP A 245 -11.83 -13.62 -16.25
CA ASP A 245 -10.65 -12.93 -15.70
C ASP A 245 -9.86 -12.19 -16.80
N ILE A 246 -9.66 -12.83 -17.97
CA ILE A 246 -9.01 -12.18 -19.13
C ILE A 246 -9.85 -11.01 -19.65
N ALA A 247 -11.15 -11.21 -19.84
CA ALA A 247 -12.05 -10.15 -20.29
C ALA A 247 -12.05 -8.97 -19.32
N ALA A 248 -12.14 -9.24 -18.01
CA ALA A 248 -12.15 -8.23 -16.97
C ALA A 248 -10.86 -7.41 -16.93
N ILE A 249 -9.68 -8.06 -16.96
CA ILE A 249 -8.40 -7.35 -16.93
C ILE A 249 -8.24 -6.42 -18.15
N ARG A 250 -8.57 -6.91 -19.35
CA ARG A 250 -8.50 -6.12 -20.58
C ARG A 250 -9.47 -4.92 -20.54
N THR A 251 -10.71 -5.16 -20.16
CA THR A 251 -11.72 -4.10 -20.04
C THR A 251 -11.32 -3.07 -18.98
N LEU A 252 -10.75 -3.50 -17.86
CA LEU A 252 -10.27 -2.57 -16.83
C LEU A 252 -9.15 -1.68 -17.36
N GLU A 253 -8.20 -2.22 -18.13
CA GLU A 253 -7.12 -1.45 -18.75
C GLU A 253 -7.68 -0.42 -19.73
N GLU A 254 -8.56 -0.84 -20.66
CA GLU A 254 -9.18 0.00 -21.67
C GLU A 254 -10.00 1.13 -21.06
N LEU A 255 -10.91 0.82 -20.15
CA LEU A 255 -11.77 1.82 -19.50
C LEU A 255 -10.96 2.78 -18.61
N THR A 256 -9.96 2.28 -17.87
CA THR A 256 -9.12 3.15 -17.06
C THR A 256 -8.36 4.15 -17.92
N ALA A 257 -7.82 3.72 -19.05
CA ALA A 257 -7.18 4.62 -20.00
C ALA A 257 -8.16 5.65 -20.59
N GLU A 258 -9.39 5.23 -20.95
CA GLU A 258 -10.42 6.13 -21.47
C GLU A 258 -10.83 7.22 -20.47
N TYR A 259 -11.01 6.87 -19.20
CA TYR A 259 -11.48 7.82 -18.18
C TYR A 259 -10.38 8.71 -17.59
N LEU A 260 -9.10 8.31 -17.66
CA LEU A 260 -7.97 9.11 -17.17
C LEU A 260 -7.31 10.01 -18.22
N HIS A 261 -7.71 9.88 -19.49
CA HIS A 261 -7.28 10.74 -20.59
C HIS A 261 -8.37 11.76 -20.96
#